data_8993e91189acca75817d914c4fde1212
#
_entry.id   8993e91189acca75817d914c4fde1212
#
_cell.length_a   1.000
_cell.length_b   1.000
_cell.length_c   1.000
_cell.angle_alpha   90.00
_cell.angle_beta   90.00
_cell.angle_gamma   90.00
#
_symmetry.space_group_name_H-M   'P 1'
#
loop_
_entity.id
_entity.type
_entity.pdbx_description
1 polymer ?
#
loop_
_entity_poly.entity_id
_entity_poly.type
_entity_poly.pdbx_seq_one_letter_code
_entity_poly.pdbx_strand_id
1 'polypeptide(L)'
;MTQKRVMMFCFSLICLSVLLFACSKNENASTDSTDESEKNSSDEPQEISMMFNLHVPEVPDGRLEELLEEKTNTELDIRWVPDNNYAETLNTQIATGNLPDVFLLKDVTLDQQKDAVRDGQYWEIGPYLEEFPNLNKLNKDILKNTMIDGKIYTLYAGRPLSRQGLIYRKDWADNLGLDAPTNLDELYEMMRAFTEDDPDGNGEDDTIGLTDREILGTFENFATWHGAPNRWGEKDGQLLPQFMFPEYREAMDYFKSLFDKGYINKDAPVTSKTDQQELLKNGTAGVYIGTMGDVEPMYSDAVAINPDVEFDVHNHIEGSDGEYRTRSIPGYGSMLIFPKQSVETEEELKGILAFFDFLMTPEGSNLLYWGVEGEHYEVVDGFAKVKEDNEEAYNLEIRPYTPFEIGEPETNGRYTGYYDYEPRAKADELYEDNNEHLVHDPTASLESPTWAEKSETLNQIMEDATYQYFLGQLDEAGFEDAIERWKEAGGQQVIDEYTEGYKEQNNG
;
A
#
# COMPACT_ATOMS: atom_id res chain seq x y z
N MET A 1 4.32 -30.18 57.80
CA MET A 1 3.71 -29.64 59.04
C MET A 1 2.66 -28.68 58.61
N THR A 2 1.50 -29.15 58.71
CA THR A 2 0.34 -28.81 59.55
C THR A 2 -0.39 -27.56 59.08
N GLN A 3 -1.50 -27.76 58.43
CA GLN A 3 -2.87 -27.89 58.98
C GLN A 3 -3.51 -26.51 59.16
N LYS A 4 -4.60 -26.29 58.66
CA LYS A 4 -6.02 -26.69 58.75
C LYS A 4 -6.85 -25.46 59.05
N ARG A 5 -7.85 -25.23 58.39
CA ARG A 5 -9.34 -25.60 58.51
C ARG A 5 -10.09 -24.26 58.63
N VAL A 6 -11.11 -24.03 57.93
CA VAL A 6 -12.46 -24.57 57.75
C VAL A 6 -13.54 -23.64 58.29
N MET A 7 -14.63 -23.54 57.54
CA MET A 7 -16.04 -23.32 57.91
C MET A 7 -16.53 -21.88 57.98
N MET A 8 -17.68 -21.53 57.57
CA MET A 8 -18.89 -22.10 56.92
C MET A 8 -20.11 -21.29 57.42
N PHE A 9 -21.11 -21.12 56.55
CA PHE A 9 -22.56 -20.91 56.85
C PHE A 9 -22.98 -19.50 57.32
N CYS A 10 -24.12 -18.97 57.01
CA CYS A 10 -25.44 -19.38 56.52
C CYS A 10 -26.28 -18.14 56.16
N PHE A 11 -27.14 -18.27 55.16
CA PHE A 11 -28.61 -18.16 55.28
C PHE A 11 -29.13 -16.80 55.77
N SER A 12 -30.11 -16.13 55.18
CA SER A 12 -31.49 -16.45 54.73
C SER A 12 -32.17 -15.11 54.39
N LEU A 13 -32.85 -14.98 53.36
CA LEU A 13 -34.27 -15.17 53.02
C LEU A 13 -35.20 -13.97 53.29
N ILE A 14 -35.95 -13.57 52.23
CA ILE A 14 -37.39 -13.18 52.16
C ILE A 14 -37.76 -11.75 52.51
N CYS A 15 -38.37 -10.99 51.59
CA CYS A 15 -39.79 -10.71 51.30
C CYS A 15 -39.94 -9.68 50.21
N LEU A 16 -40.41 -9.94 49.09
CA LEU A 16 -41.79 -9.94 48.52
C LEU A 16 -42.73 -8.86 49.07
N SER A 17 -43.06 -7.83 48.27
CA SER A 17 -44.36 -7.17 48.27
C SER A 17 -44.68 -6.55 46.90
N VAL A 18 -45.63 -7.16 46.26
CA VAL A 18 -46.46 -6.70 45.16
C VAL A 18 -47.44 -5.66 45.67
N LEU A 19 -47.71 -4.59 44.94
CA LEU A 19 -49.04 -3.97 44.90
C LEU A 19 -49.27 -3.22 43.60
N LEU A 20 -50.24 -3.73 42.88
CA LEU A 20 -50.97 -3.20 41.74
C LEU A 20 -51.84 -1.98 42.15
N PHE A 21 -51.98 -1.04 41.20
CA PHE A 21 -53.26 -0.33 40.94
C PHE A 21 -53.23 0.20 39.49
N ALA A 22 -54.09 -0.04 38.84
CA ALA A 22 -55.13 -0.20 37.87
C ALA A 22 -55.73 1.15 37.43
N CYS A 23 -55.81 1.23 36.07
CA CYS A 23 -56.80 1.84 35.16
C CYS A 23 -57.56 3.12 35.54
N SER A 24 -57.49 4.08 34.56
CA SER A 24 -58.73 4.75 34.13
C SER A 24 -58.66 5.12 32.66
N LYS A 25 -59.61 4.61 31.88
CA LYS A 25 -59.96 5.01 30.51
C LYS A 25 -60.58 6.42 30.48
N ASN A 26 -60.30 7.17 29.43
CA ASN A 26 -61.39 7.86 28.74
C ASN A 26 -61.03 8.14 27.26
N GLU A 27 -61.96 7.76 26.39
CA GLU A 27 -61.95 7.97 24.94
C GLU A 27 -62.31 9.43 24.63
N ASN A 28 -61.69 10.02 23.59
CA ASN A 28 -62.42 10.51 22.42
C ASN A 28 -61.49 10.97 21.28
N ALA A 29 -61.91 10.59 20.11
CA ALA A 29 -61.28 10.75 18.82
C ALA A 29 -61.24 12.21 18.31
N SER A 30 -60.19 12.52 17.53
CA SER A 30 -60.35 13.06 16.18
C SER A 30 -59.01 13.05 15.44
N THR A 31 -59.07 12.52 14.24
CA THR A 31 -58.11 12.50 13.14
C THR A 31 -57.40 13.84 12.86
N ASP A 32 -56.09 13.81 12.77
CA ASP A 32 -55.40 14.51 11.71
C ASP A 32 -54.06 13.79 11.38
N SER A 33 -53.89 13.43 10.12
CA SER A 33 -52.76 12.73 9.58
C SER A 33 -51.68 13.76 9.28
N THR A 34 -50.59 13.74 10.02
CA THR A 34 -49.31 14.30 9.59
C THR A 34 -48.26 13.22 9.68
N ASP A 35 -47.70 12.95 8.53
CA ASP A 35 -46.55 12.11 8.27
C ASP A 35 -45.35 12.64 9.08
N GLU A 36 -45.08 12.06 10.24
CA GLU A 36 -43.83 12.22 10.94
C GLU A 36 -42.94 11.01 10.59
N SER A 37 -42.07 11.24 9.61
CA SER A 37 -40.87 10.43 9.50
C SER A 37 -40.08 10.58 10.79
N GLU A 38 -40.17 9.57 11.66
CA GLU A 38 -39.31 9.43 12.83
C GLU A 38 -37.85 9.40 12.37
N LYS A 39 -37.16 10.54 12.50
CA LYS A 39 -35.72 10.57 12.69
C LYS A 39 -35.45 10.02 14.09
N ASN A 40 -35.23 8.73 14.22
CA ASN A 40 -34.49 8.19 15.35
C ASN A 40 -33.00 8.51 15.12
N SER A 41 -32.59 9.71 15.45
CA SER A 41 -31.21 9.97 15.82
C SER A 41 -31.12 9.67 17.30
N SER A 42 -30.46 8.60 17.69
CA SER A 42 -29.98 8.44 19.07
C SER A 42 -29.06 9.63 19.35
N ASP A 43 -29.35 10.41 20.40
CA ASP A 43 -28.47 11.52 20.85
C ASP A 43 -27.17 10.98 21.49
N GLU A 44 -27.00 9.66 21.58
CA GLU A 44 -25.81 9.02 22.15
C GLU A 44 -24.73 8.82 21.06
N PRO A 45 -23.45 9.13 21.35
CA PRO A 45 -22.34 8.91 20.43
C PRO A 45 -22.24 7.43 20.06
N GLN A 46 -21.81 7.16 18.81
CA GLN A 46 -21.44 5.81 18.37
C GLN A 46 -20.07 5.45 18.95
N GLU A 47 -20.00 4.44 19.82
CA GLU A 47 -18.72 3.89 20.27
C GLU A 47 -18.07 3.08 19.14
N ILE A 48 -16.78 3.28 18.87
CA ILE A 48 -16.02 2.56 17.83
C ILE A 48 -14.66 2.15 18.41
N SER A 49 -14.47 0.85 18.59
CA SER A 49 -13.19 0.30 19.02
C SER A 49 -12.31 -0.02 17.80
N MET A 50 -11.03 0.39 17.86
CA MET A 50 -10.11 0.25 16.72
C MET A 50 -8.73 -0.25 17.13
N MET A 51 -8.02 -0.93 16.23
CA MET A 51 -6.62 -1.29 16.42
C MET A 51 -5.79 -0.92 15.21
N PHE A 52 -4.78 -0.06 15.44
CA PHE A 52 -3.88 0.45 14.41
C PHE A 52 -2.41 0.26 14.76
N ASN A 53 -1.58 0.17 13.74
CA ASN A 53 -0.14 0.18 13.92
C ASN A 53 0.37 1.59 14.19
N LEU A 54 1.24 1.72 15.17
CA LEU A 54 1.96 2.94 15.50
C LEU A 54 3.33 2.91 14.81
N HIS A 55 3.53 3.79 13.84
CA HIS A 55 4.77 3.89 13.05
C HIS A 55 5.67 5.07 13.47
N VAL A 56 5.30 5.75 14.55
CA VAL A 56 6.07 6.81 15.20
C VAL A 56 6.44 6.39 16.63
N PRO A 57 7.44 7.03 17.27
CA PRO A 57 7.92 6.59 18.58
C PRO A 57 6.93 6.75 19.73
N GLU A 58 6.02 7.70 19.65
CA GLU A 58 5.12 8.11 20.73
C GLU A 58 3.65 7.96 20.32
N VAL A 59 2.82 7.58 21.29
CA VAL A 59 1.35 7.56 21.14
C VAL A 59 0.86 9.01 21.11
N PRO A 60 -0.07 9.37 20.18
CA PRO A 60 -0.60 10.73 20.12
C PRO A 60 -1.34 11.12 21.40
N ASP A 61 -1.48 12.40 21.64
CA ASP A 61 -2.09 12.97 22.85
C ASP A 61 -3.63 12.92 22.88
N GLY A 62 -4.26 12.47 21.78
CA GLY A 62 -5.73 12.35 21.66
C GLY A 62 -6.43 13.62 21.16
N ARG A 63 -5.73 14.69 20.89
CA ARG A 63 -6.36 15.94 20.41
C ARG A 63 -7.08 15.78 19.07
N LEU A 64 -6.49 15.04 18.13
CA LEU A 64 -7.15 14.77 16.85
C LEU A 64 -8.39 13.88 17.04
N GLU A 65 -8.34 12.91 17.95
CA GLU A 65 -9.49 12.08 18.32
C GLU A 65 -10.66 12.95 18.78
N GLU A 66 -10.44 13.85 19.76
CA GLU A 66 -11.47 14.77 20.25
C GLU A 66 -12.11 15.59 19.12
N LEU A 67 -11.31 16.07 18.15
CA LEU A 67 -11.82 16.82 16.99
C LEU A 67 -12.65 15.95 16.05
N LEU A 68 -12.25 14.71 15.81
CA LEU A 68 -13.00 13.77 14.99
C LEU A 68 -14.30 13.36 15.67
N GLU A 69 -14.27 13.04 16.97
CA GLU A 69 -15.43 12.70 17.78
C GLU A 69 -16.50 13.81 17.76
N GLU A 70 -16.08 15.08 17.96
CA GLU A 70 -17.00 16.23 17.88
C GLU A 70 -17.69 16.35 16.52
N LYS A 71 -16.95 16.10 15.42
CA LYS A 71 -17.47 16.24 14.06
C LYS A 71 -18.37 15.08 13.61
N THR A 72 -18.17 13.91 14.17
CA THR A 72 -18.84 12.67 13.73
C THR A 72 -19.85 12.15 14.73
N ASN A 73 -19.95 12.72 15.93
CA ASN A 73 -20.74 12.21 17.06
C ASN A 73 -20.38 10.75 17.38
N THR A 74 -19.08 10.47 17.50
CA THR A 74 -18.54 9.16 17.87
C THR A 74 -17.75 9.23 19.18
N GLU A 75 -17.47 8.09 19.78
CA GLU A 75 -16.51 7.90 20.88
C GLU A 75 -15.50 6.85 20.39
N LEU A 76 -14.21 7.21 20.31
CA LEU A 76 -13.17 6.38 19.71
C LEU A 76 -12.32 5.71 20.78
N ASP A 77 -12.26 4.36 20.78
CA ASP A 77 -11.33 3.59 21.60
C ASP A 77 -10.21 3.01 20.72
N ILE A 78 -9.08 3.71 20.63
CA ILE A 78 -7.98 3.38 19.71
C ILE A 78 -6.87 2.67 20.45
N ARG A 79 -6.65 1.42 20.10
CA ARG A 79 -5.50 0.65 20.53
C ARG A 79 -4.33 0.81 19.57
N TRP A 80 -3.33 1.56 19.99
CA TRP A 80 -2.08 1.71 19.27
C TRP A 80 -1.13 0.55 19.56
N VAL A 81 -0.59 -0.08 18.51
CA VAL A 81 0.37 -1.18 18.59
C VAL A 81 1.63 -0.81 17.78
N PRO A 82 2.84 -0.82 18.38
CA PRO A 82 4.07 -0.56 17.62
C PRO A 82 4.15 -1.41 16.34
N ASP A 83 4.53 -0.80 15.22
CA ASP A 83 4.45 -1.41 13.89
C ASP A 83 5.15 -2.78 13.80
N ASN A 84 6.32 -2.92 14.45
CA ASN A 84 7.08 -4.16 14.51
C ASN A 84 6.39 -5.30 15.29
N ASN A 85 5.42 -4.98 16.16
CA ASN A 85 4.69 -5.95 16.97
C ASN A 85 3.25 -6.15 16.47
N TYR A 86 2.82 -5.39 15.45
CA TYR A 86 1.43 -5.34 15.04
C TYR A 86 0.93 -6.70 14.53
N ALA A 87 1.66 -7.36 13.64
CA ALA A 87 1.27 -8.65 13.07
C ALA A 87 1.12 -9.75 14.14
N GLU A 88 2.04 -9.83 15.11
CA GLU A 88 1.97 -10.80 16.21
C GLU A 88 0.78 -10.50 17.13
N THR A 89 0.54 -9.23 17.45
CA THR A 89 -0.59 -8.79 18.23
C THR A 89 -1.91 -9.11 17.55
N LEU A 90 -2.05 -8.80 16.27
CA LEU A 90 -3.23 -9.10 15.46
C LEU A 90 -3.52 -10.61 15.45
N ASN A 91 -2.52 -11.43 15.15
CA ASN A 91 -2.68 -12.90 15.17
C ASN A 91 -3.16 -13.41 16.54
N THR A 92 -2.68 -12.83 17.63
CA THR A 92 -3.12 -13.17 18.99
C THR A 92 -4.59 -12.76 19.22
N GLN A 93 -5.01 -11.58 18.77
CA GLN A 93 -6.40 -11.12 18.90
C GLN A 93 -7.34 -12.01 18.08
N ILE A 94 -6.98 -12.38 16.85
CA ILE A 94 -7.74 -13.30 16.00
C ILE A 94 -7.89 -14.67 16.71
N ALA A 95 -6.79 -15.23 17.21
CA ALA A 95 -6.79 -16.54 17.86
C ALA A 95 -7.60 -16.58 19.16
N THR A 96 -7.68 -15.48 19.88
CA THR A 96 -8.43 -15.37 21.15
C THR A 96 -9.87 -14.89 20.96
N GLY A 97 -10.23 -14.45 19.75
CA GLY A 97 -11.55 -13.89 19.46
C GLY A 97 -11.81 -12.57 20.19
N ASN A 98 -10.80 -11.73 20.39
CA ASN A 98 -10.92 -10.43 21.06
C ASN A 98 -10.59 -9.31 20.07
N LEU A 99 -11.35 -9.26 18.97
CA LEU A 99 -11.18 -8.29 17.91
C LEU A 99 -11.93 -6.98 18.21
N PRO A 100 -11.36 -5.81 17.88
CA PRO A 100 -12.08 -4.55 17.88
C PRO A 100 -13.05 -4.46 16.69
N ASP A 101 -13.86 -3.41 16.62
CA ASP A 101 -14.83 -3.18 15.54
C ASP A 101 -14.15 -2.95 14.20
N VAL A 102 -12.96 -2.33 14.24
CA VAL A 102 -12.16 -2.05 13.05
C VAL A 102 -10.69 -2.36 13.33
N PHE A 103 -10.04 -3.04 12.42
CA PHE A 103 -8.58 -3.17 12.47
C PHE A 103 -7.93 -3.13 11.10
N LEU A 104 -6.65 -2.77 11.10
CA LEU A 104 -5.86 -2.60 9.90
C LEU A 104 -5.29 -3.94 9.40
N LEU A 105 -5.39 -4.16 8.09
CA LEU A 105 -4.73 -5.25 7.37
C LEU A 105 -3.69 -4.69 6.39
N LYS A 106 -2.61 -5.43 6.19
CA LYS A 106 -1.66 -5.30 5.06
C LYS A 106 -1.89 -6.48 4.10
N ASP A 107 -1.36 -6.46 2.88
CA ASP A 107 -1.57 -7.51 1.86
C ASP A 107 -1.44 -8.93 2.41
N VAL A 108 -0.30 -9.25 3.04
CA VAL A 108 -0.04 -10.58 3.60
C VAL A 108 -1.09 -10.98 4.65
N THR A 109 -1.57 -10.02 5.45
CA THR A 109 -2.58 -10.30 6.47
C THR A 109 -3.97 -10.46 5.89
N LEU A 110 -4.28 -9.82 4.75
CA LEU A 110 -5.53 -10.06 4.03
C LEU A 110 -5.61 -11.50 3.52
N ASP A 111 -4.55 -12.00 2.90
CA ASP A 111 -4.50 -13.39 2.41
C ASP A 111 -4.74 -14.39 3.54
N GLN A 112 -4.19 -14.15 4.72
CA GLN A 112 -4.42 -14.98 5.92
C GLN A 112 -5.88 -14.94 6.41
N GLN A 113 -6.65 -13.89 6.08
CA GLN A 113 -8.05 -13.73 6.50
C GLN A 113 -9.07 -14.28 5.49
N LYS A 114 -8.66 -14.67 4.27
CA LYS A 114 -9.58 -15.10 3.21
C LYS A 114 -10.52 -16.23 3.66
N ASP A 115 -10.01 -17.23 4.37
CA ASP A 115 -10.82 -18.33 4.86
C ASP A 115 -11.84 -17.86 5.91
N ALA A 116 -11.45 -16.98 6.83
CA ALA A 116 -12.34 -16.40 7.82
C ALA A 116 -13.43 -15.50 7.18
N VAL A 117 -13.09 -14.80 6.09
CA VAL A 117 -14.06 -14.05 5.29
C VAL A 117 -15.08 -14.99 4.64
N ARG A 118 -14.63 -16.10 4.04
CA ARG A 118 -15.50 -17.13 3.44
C ARG A 118 -16.41 -17.80 4.47
N ASP A 119 -15.89 -17.99 5.68
CA ASP A 119 -16.67 -18.51 6.81
C ASP A 119 -17.68 -17.49 7.37
N GLY A 120 -17.72 -16.28 6.79
CA GLY A 120 -18.69 -15.24 7.12
C GLY A 120 -18.42 -14.50 8.42
N GLN A 121 -17.15 -14.49 8.89
CA GLN A 121 -16.74 -13.82 10.13
C GLN A 121 -16.66 -12.30 9.99
N TYR A 122 -16.63 -11.78 8.77
CA TYR A 122 -16.52 -10.35 8.48
C TYR A 122 -17.72 -9.83 7.69
N TRP A 123 -17.95 -8.53 7.76
CA TRP A 123 -19.00 -7.86 7.00
C TRP A 123 -18.60 -7.68 5.53
N GLU A 124 -19.49 -8.09 4.63
CA GLU A 124 -19.45 -7.67 3.23
C GLU A 124 -19.96 -6.22 3.16
N ILE A 125 -19.04 -5.27 2.95
CA ILE A 125 -19.39 -3.84 2.96
C ILE A 125 -19.82 -3.30 1.59
N GLY A 126 -19.50 -4.01 0.51
CA GLY A 126 -19.81 -3.57 -0.86
C GLY A 126 -21.23 -3.08 -1.07
N PRO A 127 -22.29 -3.82 -0.62
CA PRO A 127 -23.67 -3.38 -0.76
C PRO A 127 -24.01 -2.06 -0.08
N TYR A 128 -23.24 -1.66 0.94
CA TYR A 128 -23.48 -0.44 1.71
C TYR A 128 -22.78 0.79 1.16
N LEU A 129 -21.71 0.64 0.37
CA LEU A 129 -20.91 1.77 -0.10
C LEU A 129 -21.73 2.79 -0.89
N GLU A 130 -22.76 2.35 -1.62
CA GLU A 130 -23.66 3.23 -2.39
C GLU A 130 -24.56 4.10 -1.48
N GLU A 131 -24.77 3.71 -0.22
CA GLU A 131 -25.55 4.49 0.73
C GLU A 131 -24.75 5.70 1.27
N PHE A 132 -23.41 5.71 1.11
CA PHE A 132 -22.48 6.71 1.63
C PHE A 132 -21.87 7.51 0.48
N PRO A 133 -22.19 8.82 0.35
CA PRO A 133 -21.87 9.60 -0.85
C PRO A 133 -20.37 9.80 -1.08
N ASN A 134 -19.53 9.69 -0.05
CA ASN A 134 -18.09 9.84 -0.17
C ASN A 134 -17.41 8.47 -0.34
N LEU A 135 -17.78 7.46 0.42
CA LEU A 135 -17.28 6.10 0.23
C LEU A 135 -17.60 5.55 -1.17
N ASN A 136 -18.73 5.96 -1.77
CA ASN A 136 -19.09 5.61 -3.16
C ASN A 136 -18.14 6.21 -4.22
N LYS A 137 -17.27 7.18 -3.84
CA LYS A 137 -16.25 7.75 -4.74
C LYS A 137 -14.97 6.92 -4.80
N LEU A 138 -14.79 5.95 -3.90
CA LEU A 138 -13.61 5.08 -3.89
C LEU A 138 -13.32 4.51 -5.29
N ASN A 139 -12.05 4.49 -5.67
CA ASN A 139 -11.61 4.01 -6.98
C ASN A 139 -11.97 2.52 -7.15
N LYS A 140 -12.78 2.23 -8.18
CA LYS A 140 -13.33 0.89 -8.42
C LYS A 140 -12.26 -0.13 -8.83
N ASP A 141 -11.19 0.31 -9.48
CA ASP A 141 -10.09 -0.57 -9.87
C ASP A 141 -9.27 -0.99 -8.64
N ILE A 142 -9.07 -0.06 -7.70
CA ILE A 142 -8.43 -0.39 -6.42
C ILE A 142 -9.33 -1.28 -5.57
N LEU A 143 -10.62 -0.97 -5.45
CA LEU A 143 -11.59 -1.84 -4.75
C LEU A 143 -11.60 -3.26 -5.34
N LYS A 144 -11.51 -3.39 -6.67
CA LYS A 144 -11.44 -4.69 -7.34
C LYS A 144 -10.22 -5.50 -6.87
N ASN A 145 -9.08 -4.85 -6.62
CA ASN A 145 -7.86 -5.49 -6.14
C ASN A 145 -7.95 -5.94 -4.66
N THR A 146 -8.94 -5.43 -3.90
CA THR A 146 -9.21 -5.85 -2.50
C THR A 146 -10.34 -6.88 -2.38
N MET A 147 -10.98 -7.27 -3.48
CA MET A 147 -12.10 -8.23 -3.46
C MET A 147 -11.65 -9.62 -3.06
N ILE A 148 -12.52 -10.30 -2.32
CA ILE A 148 -12.43 -11.73 -2.03
C ILE A 148 -13.70 -12.37 -2.62
N ASP A 149 -13.53 -13.35 -3.51
CA ASP A 149 -14.64 -14.02 -4.23
C ASP A 149 -15.61 -13.02 -4.90
N GLY A 150 -15.07 -11.94 -5.48
CA GLY A 150 -15.84 -10.90 -6.17
C GLY A 150 -16.61 -9.95 -5.27
N LYS A 151 -16.36 -9.95 -3.95
CA LYS A 151 -17.06 -9.14 -2.95
C LYS A 151 -16.09 -8.23 -2.18
N ILE A 152 -16.60 -7.08 -1.73
CA ILE A 152 -15.83 -6.07 -1.01
C ILE A 152 -16.07 -6.22 0.50
N TYR A 153 -14.99 -6.42 1.26
CA TYR A 153 -15.00 -6.57 2.72
C TYR A 153 -14.18 -5.49 3.42
N THR A 154 -13.42 -4.69 2.68
CA THR A 154 -12.46 -3.74 3.22
C THR A 154 -12.64 -2.35 2.64
N LEU A 155 -12.37 -1.32 3.46
CA LEU A 155 -11.98 0.00 3.00
C LEU A 155 -10.46 0.02 2.83
N TYR A 156 -9.92 0.84 1.93
CA TYR A 156 -8.48 0.90 1.67
C TYR A 156 -7.92 2.32 1.86
N ALA A 157 -6.66 2.40 2.31
CA ALA A 157 -5.84 3.60 2.23
C ALA A 157 -5.12 3.62 0.87
N GLY A 158 -5.46 4.60 0.03
CA GLY A 158 -4.99 4.67 -1.35
C GLY A 158 -3.51 5.00 -1.47
N ARG A 159 -2.92 4.50 -2.54
CA ARG A 159 -1.58 4.85 -3.02
C ARG A 159 -1.59 5.01 -4.53
N PRO A 160 -0.75 5.88 -5.10
CA PRO A 160 -0.58 5.93 -6.55
C PRO A 160 -0.33 4.54 -7.13
N LEU A 161 -1.00 4.21 -8.24
CA LEU A 161 -0.91 2.90 -8.89
C LEU A 161 0.49 2.58 -9.40
N SER A 162 1.29 3.60 -9.72
CA SER A 162 2.72 3.45 -9.96
C SER A 162 3.50 4.67 -9.47
N ARG A 163 4.53 4.41 -8.65
CA ARG A 163 5.48 5.43 -8.19
C ARG A 163 6.88 5.20 -8.77
N GLN A 164 6.95 4.29 -9.74
CA GLN A 164 8.21 3.85 -10.32
C GLN A 164 8.75 4.85 -11.32
N GLY A 165 10.05 4.98 -11.32
CA GLY A 165 10.85 5.78 -12.21
C GLY A 165 12.31 5.74 -11.76
N LEU A 166 13.11 6.67 -12.24
CA LEU A 166 14.50 6.81 -11.84
C LEU A 166 14.73 8.11 -11.07
N ILE A 167 15.66 8.02 -10.12
CA ILE A 167 16.34 9.14 -9.50
C ILE A 167 17.78 9.08 -9.98
N TYR A 168 18.31 10.17 -10.51
CA TYR A 168 19.67 10.17 -11.03
C TYR A 168 20.47 11.39 -10.56
N ARG A 169 21.79 11.28 -10.56
CA ARG A 169 22.73 12.36 -10.30
C ARG A 169 22.69 13.35 -11.44
N LYS A 170 21.90 14.42 -11.28
CA LYS A 170 21.77 15.48 -12.27
C LYS A 170 23.08 16.23 -12.46
N ASP A 171 23.80 16.50 -11.38
CA ASP A 171 25.12 17.12 -11.43
C ASP A 171 26.13 16.30 -12.27
N TRP A 172 26.08 14.96 -12.20
CA TRP A 172 26.91 14.10 -13.06
C TRP A 172 26.48 14.14 -14.52
N ALA A 173 25.17 14.11 -14.77
CA ALA A 173 24.63 14.22 -16.13
C ALA A 173 25.03 15.55 -16.76
N ASP A 174 24.89 16.66 -16.02
CA ASP A 174 25.29 18.00 -16.47
C ASP A 174 26.82 18.08 -16.77
N ASN A 175 27.65 17.48 -15.91
CA ASN A 175 29.11 17.42 -16.12
C ASN A 175 29.50 16.70 -17.40
N LEU A 176 28.75 15.63 -17.75
CA LEU A 176 29.00 14.83 -18.96
C LEU A 176 28.19 15.30 -20.18
N GLY A 177 27.32 16.30 -20.01
CA GLY A 177 26.47 16.84 -21.08
C GLY A 177 25.39 15.87 -21.53
N LEU A 178 24.84 15.09 -20.60
CA LEU A 178 23.76 14.13 -20.83
C LEU A 178 22.42 14.74 -20.41
N ASP A 179 21.39 14.53 -21.22
CA ASP A 179 20.00 14.80 -20.87
C ASP A 179 19.38 13.63 -20.09
N ALA A 180 18.19 13.82 -19.50
CA ALA A 180 17.41 12.73 -18.92
C ALA A 180 17.12 11.66 -20.00
N PRO A 181 17.32 10.37 -19.71
CA PRO A 181 17.15 9.32 -20.71
C PRO A 181 15.67 9.12 -21.03
N THR A 182 15.31 9.05 -22.31
CA THR A 182 13.94 8.86 -22.79
C THR A 182 13.65 7.44 -23.28
N ASN A 183 14.68 6.62 -23.42
CA ASN A 183 14.60 5.24 -23.88
C ASN A 183 15.69 4.37 -23.25
N LEU A 184 15.60 3.06 -23.46
CA LEU A 184 16.53 2.08 -22.90
C LEU A 184 17.98 2.28 -23.37
N ASP A 185 18.21 2.71 -24.61
CA ASP A 185 19.55 2.93 -25.14
C ASP A 185 20.21 4.16 -24.48
N GLU A 186 19.47 5.24 -24.28
CA GLU A 186 19.94 6.45 -23.59
C GLU A 186 20.18 6.17 -22.10
N LEU A 187 19.32 5.37 -21.47
CA LEU A 187 19.52 4.92 -20.08
C LEU A 187 20.80 4.06 -19.95
N TYR A 188 21.03 3.16 -20.91
CA TYR A 188 22.25 2.36 -20.93
C TYR A 188 23.50 3.26 -21.08
N GLU A 189 23.44 4.24 -21.97
CA GLU A 189 24.55 5.18 -22.19
C GLU A 189 24.81 6.05 -20.95
N MET A 190 23.76 6.49 -20.24
CA MET A 190 23.91 7.20 -18.97
C MET A 190 24.64 6.34 -17.93
N MET A 191 24.23 5.08 -17.76
CA MET A 191 24.87 4.16 -16.81
C MET A 191 26.31 3.86 -17.21
N ARG A 192 26.59 3.71 -18.52
CA ARG A 192 27.95 3.56 -19.04
C ARG A 192 28.80 4.77 -18.68
N ALA A 193 28.31 5.96 -19.04
CA ALA A 193 29.05 7.20 -18.85
C ALA A 193 29.30 7.48 -17.35
N PHE A 194 28.33 7.20 -16.49
CA PHE A 194 28.49 7.32 -15.04
C PHE A 194 29.52 6.33 -14.46
N THR A 195 29.80 5.23 -15.17
CA THR A 195 30.83 4.27 -14.74
C THR A 195 32.21 4.55 -15.36
N GLU A 196 32.26 4.98 -16.64
CA GLU A 196 33.50 4.97 -17.40
C GLU A 196 34.10 6.38 -17.64
N ASP A 197 33.31 7.46 -17.48
CA ASP A 197 33.69 8.80 -17.93
C ASP A 197 33.95 9.81 -16.78
N ASP A 198 34.30 9.31 -15.55
CA ASP A 198 34.63 10.15 -14.37
C ASP A 198 33.58 11.26 -14.13
N PRO A 199 32.32 10.92 -13.79
CA PRO A 199 31.20 11.87 -13.74
C PRO A 199 31.34 12.92 -12.63
N ASP A 200 32.07 12.63 -11.57
CA ASP A 200 32.32 13.54 -10.45
C ASP A 200 33.63 14.36 -10.60
N GLY A 201 34.43 14.04 -11.63
CA GLY A 201 35.64 14.79 -11.99
C GLY A 201 36.78 14.64 -10.99
N ASN A 202 36.80 13.58 -10.19
CA ASN A 202 37.82 13.35 -9.15
C ASN A 202 39.09 12.68 -9.70
N GLY A 203 39.04 12.12 -10.92
CA GLY A 203 40.13 11.43 -11.61
C GLY A 203 40.37 10.00 -11.19
N GLU A 204 39.39 9.38 -10.48
CA GLU A 204 39.44 7.98 -10.03
C GLU A 204 38.31 7.18 -10.68
N ASP A 205 38.50 5.88 -10.92
CA ASP A 205 37.49 4.95 -11.46
C ASP A 205 36.74 4.31 -10.28
N ASP A 206 35.92 5.08 -9.54
CA ASP A 206 35.27 4.65 -8.29
C ASP A 206 33.73 4.78 -8.28
N THR A 207 33.17 5.14 -9.42
CA THR A 207 31.72 5.30 -9.63
C THR A 207 31.10 4.18 -10.45
N ILE A 208 29.78 3.93 -10.23
CA ILE A 208 28.98 2.96 -10.99
C ILE A 208 27.68 3.62 -11.51
N GLY A 209 27.17 3.11 -12.63
CA GLY A 209 25.98 3.64 -13.25
C GLY A 209 24.73 3.44 -12.42
N LEU A 210 24.42 2.19 -12.04
CA LEU A 210 23.17 1.81 -11.40
C LEU A 210 23.42 1.17 -10.04
N THR A 211 22.68 1.58 -9.03
CA THR A 211 22.59 0.87 -7.76
C THR A 211 21.35 -0.04 -7.72
N ASP A 212 21.52 -1.30 -7.36
CA ASP A 212 20.43 -2.27 -7.24
C ASP A 212 20.51 -3.05 -5.93
N ARG A 213 19.41 -3.72 -5.60
CA ARG A 213 19.22 -4.52 -4.40
C ARG A 213 18.33 -5.73 -4.69
N GLU A 214 18.49 -6.78 -3.86
CA GLU A 214 17.72 -8.01 -4.01
C GLU A 214 17.91 -8.66 -5.41
N ILE A 215 17.24 -9.76 -5.66
CA ILE A 215 17.47 -10.51 -6.91
C ILE A 215 16.76 -9.86 -8.10
N LEU A 216 15.54 -9.35 -7.90
CA LEU A 216 14.71 -8.80 -8.98
C LEU A 216 14.19 -7.39 -8.71
N GLY A 217 14.72 -6.68 -7.71
CA GLY A 217 14.19 -5.39 -7.25
C GLY A 217 14.00 -4.36 -8.35
N THR A 218 15.04 -4.11 -9.13
CA THR A 218 15.04 -3.16 -10.25
C THR A 218 14.68 -3.82 -11.58
N PHE A 219 15.06 -5.08 -11.76
CA PHE A 219 14.91 -5.83 -13.02
C PHE A 219 13.46 -5.87 -13.53
N GLU A 220 12.47 -5.98 -12.66
CA GLU A 220 11.07 -6.00 -13.06
C GLU A 220 10.61 -4.72 -13.78
N ASN A 221 11.24 -3.56 -13.48
CA ASN A 221 10.97 -2.33 -14.23
C ASN A 221 11.56 -2.42 -15.65
N PHE A 222 12.79 -2.93 -15.79
CA PHE A 222 13.38 -3.18 -17.11
C PHE A 222 12.55 -4.17 -17.93
N ALA A 223 12.05 -5.23 -17.33
CA ALA A 223 11.18 -6.18 -18.01
C ALA A 223 9.91 -5.50 -18.56
N THR A 224 9.28 -4.63 -17.76
CA THR A 224 8.10 -3.86 -18.19
C THR A 224 8.43 -2.86 -19.29
N TRP A 225 9.56 -2.15 -19.21
CA TRP A 225 10.01 -1.23 -20.25
C TRP A 225 10.32 -1.95 -21.57
N HIS A 226 10.79 -3.21 -21.53
CA HIS A 226 10.94 -4.04 -22.74
C HIS A 226 9.60 -4.57 -23.28
N GLY A 227 8.48 -4.38 -22.55
CA GLY A 227 7.15 -4.82 -22.96
C GLY A 227 6.68 -6.14 -22.33
N ALA A 228 7.43 -6.71 -21.38
CA ALA A 228 6.96 -7.86 -20.62
C ALA A 228 5.72 -7.49 -19.79
N PRO A 229 4.76 -8.42 -19.58
CA PRO A 229 3.62 -8.17 -18.74
C PRO A 229 4.03 -8.01 -17.27
N ASN A 230 3.18 -7.36 -16.49
CA ASN A 230 3.37 -7.25 -15.05
C ASN A 230 3.00 -8.57 -14.39
N ARG A 231 3.99 -9.34 -13.96
CA ARG A 231 3.88 -10.69 -13.37
C ARG A 231 3.26 -11.73 -14.28
N TRP A 232 2.05 -11.50 -14.77
CA TRP A 232 1.29 -12.39 -15.63
C TRP A 232 0.75 -11.64 -16.85
N GLY A 233 0.58 -12.37 -17.97
CA GLY A 233 0.03 -11.82 -19.20
C GLY A 233 -0.81 -12.84 -19.96
N GLU A 234 -1.78 -12.36 -20.75
CA GLU A 234 -2.60 -13.21 -21.61
C GLU A 234 -1.84 -13.50 -22.91
N LYS A 235 -1.74 -14.76 -23.27
CA LYS A 235 -1.20 -15.22 -24.54
C LYS A 235 -1.94 -16.46 -25.00
N ASP A 236 -2.50 -16.42 -26.21
CA ASP A 236 -3.20 -17.53 -26.84
C ASP A 236 -4.36 -18.10 -25.98
N GLY A 237 -5.04 -17.23 -25.20
CA GLY A 237 -6.16 -17.60 -24.34
C GLY A 237 -5.76 -18.27 -23.02
N GLN A 238 -4.50 -18.12 -22.61
CA GLN A 238 -3.97 -18.56 -21.33
C GLN A 238 -3.32 -17.38 -20.60
N LEU A 239 -3.37 -17.38 -19.28
CA LEU A 239 -2.52 -16.53 -18.47
C LEU A 239 -1.18 -17.23 -18.22
N LEU A 240 -0.10 -16.59 -18.65
CA LEU A 240 1.26 -17.08 -18.49
C LEU A 240 2.07 -16.11 -17.62
N PRO A 241 3.01 -16.61 -16.81
CA PRO A 241 3.90 -15.74 -16.05
C PRO A 241 4.88 -14.99 -16.96
N GLN A 242 5.29 -13.78 -16.55
CA GLN A 242 6.12 -12.86 -17.34
C GLN A 242 7.39 -13.49 -17.93
N PHE A 243 8.02 -14.43 -17.22
CA PHE A 243 9.24 -15.08 -17.66
C PHE A 243 9.06 -16.08 -18.83
N MET A 244 7.83 -16.31 -19.29
CA MET A 244 7.51 -17.06 -20.51
C MET A 244 7.31 -16.17 -21.74
N PHE A 245 7.50 -14.85 -21.61
CA PHE A 245 7.40 -13.91 -22.71
C PHE A 245 8.79 -13.56 -23.27
N PRO A 246 8.92 -13.34 -24.58
CA PRO A 246 10.22 -12.99 -25.20
C PRO A 246 10.78 -11.68 -24.67
N GLU A 247 9.93 -10.72 -24.36
CA GLU A 247 10.30 -9.39 -23.84
C GLU A 247 11.04 -9.50 -22.49
N TYR A 248 10.69 -10.48 -21.66
CA TYR A 248 11.41 -10.78 -20.43
C TYR A 248 12.84 -11.27 -20.71
N ARG A 249 13.04 -12.04 -21.79
CA ARG A 249 14.38 -12.51 -22.21
C ARG A 249 15.23 -11.35 -22.71
N GLU A 250 14.64 -10.44 -23.51
CA GLU A 250 15.33 -9.25 -23.98
C GLU A 250 15.79 -8.39 -22.80
N ALA A 251 14.93 -8.23 -21.79
CA ALA A 251 15.29 -7.55 -20.55
C ALA A 251 16.42 -8.27 -19.78
N MET A 252 16.39 -9.62 -19.74
CA MET A 252 17.47 -10.41 -19.11
C MET A 252 18.81 -10.20 -19.79
N ASP A 253 18.85 -10.16 -21.14
CA ASP A 253 20.07 -9.92 -21.90
C ASP A 253 20.62 -8.52 -21.67
N TYR A 254 19.71 -7.52 -21.64
CA TYR A 254 20.07 -6.13 -21.33
C TYR A 254 20.65 -6.05 -19.91
N PHE A 255 19.98 -6.60 -18.92
CA PHE A 255 20.41 -6.54 -17.52
C PHE A 255 21.72 -7.30 -17.27
N LYS A 256 21.86 -8.47 -17.91
CA LYS A 256 23.12 -9.23 -17.93
C LYS A 256 24.29 -8.38 -18.46
N SER A 257 24.05 -7.58 -19.50
CA SER A 257 25.10 -6.71 -20.05
C SER A 257 25.60 -5.67 -19.06
N LEU A 258 24.71 -5.18 -18.15
CA LEU A 258 25.09 -4.24 -17.08
C LEU A 258 26.01 -4.92 -16.04
N PHE A 259 25.72 -6.19 -15.68
CA PHE A 259 26.60 -6.96 -14.81
C PHE A 259 27.95 -7.26 -15.44
N ASP A 260 27.95 -7.72 -16.71
CA ASP A 260 29.17 -8.07 -17.45
C ASP A 260 30.11 -6.86 -17.60
N LYS A 261 29.54 -5.65 -17.70
CA LYS A 261 30.30 -4.39 -17.83
C LYS A 261 30.65 -3.77 -16.48
N GLY A 262 30.06 -4.22 -15.39
CA GLY A 262 30.23 -3.63 -14.06
C GLY A 262 29.53 -2.30 -13.87
N TYR A 263 28.45 -2.03 -14.62
CA TYR A 263 27.64 -0.82 -14.51
C TYR A 263 26.65 -0.86 -13.34
N ILE A 264 26.56 -2.00 -12.67
CA ILE A 264 25.71 -2.25 -11.50
C ILE A 264 26.54 -2.78 -10.33
N ASN A 265 26.16 -2.50 -9.09
CA ASN A 265 26.87 -3.00 -7.91
C ASN A 265 26.84 -4.54 -7.85
N LYS A 266 28.01 -5.13 -7.62
CA LYS A 266 28.23 -6.59 -7.68
C LYS A 266 27.55 -7.36 -6.53
N ASP A 267 27.27 -6.68 -5.42
CA ASP A 267 26.66 -7.20 -4.23
C ASP A 267 25.13 -6.97 -4.16
N ALA A 268 24.52 -6.56 -5.27
CA ALA A 268 23.07 -6.30 -5.38
C ALA A 268 22.20 -7.36 -4.68
N PRO A 269 22.44 -8.70 -4.81
CA PRO A 269 21.58 -9.71 -4.20
C PRO A 269 21.53 -9.67 -2.68
N VAL A 270 22.50 -9.07 -2.03
CA VAL A 270 22.60 -8.98 -0.56
C VAL A 270 22.52 -7.52 -0.07
N THR A 271 22.36 -6.58 -0.99
CA THR A 271 22.21 -5.15 -0.69
C THR A 271 20.80 -4.88 -0.17
N SER A 272 20.69 -4.23 0.98
CA SER A 272 19.40 -3.78 1.51
C SER A 272 18.92 -2.51 0.81
N LYS A 273 17.62 -2.13 0.97
CA LYS A 273 17.12 -0.84 0.45
C LYS A 273 17.92 0.35 1.00
N THR A 274 18.30 0.31 2.26
CA THR A 274 19.09 1.38 2.90
C THR A 274 20.49 1.47 2.28
N ASP A 275 21.17 0.33 2.08
CA ASP A 275 22.49 0.31 1.47
C ASP A 275 22.44 0.74 -0.01
N GLN A 276 21.41 0.33 -0.77
CA GLN A 276 21.17 0.78 -2.13
C GLN A 276 21.06 2.31 -2.21
N GLN A 277 20.26 2.91 -1.35
CA GLN A 277 20.10 4.37 -1.28
C GLN A 277 21.40 5.05 -0.84
N GLU A 278 22.18 4.42 0.06
CA GLU A 278 23.45 4.95 0.51
C GLU A 278 24.49 5.07 -0.61
N LEU A 279 24.49 4.12 -1.57
CA LEU A 279 25.36 4.20 -2.75
C LEU A 279 25.09 5.43 -3.63
N LEU A 280 23.82 5.87 -3.73
CA LEU A 280 23.48 7.10 -4.46
C LEU A 280 23.85 8.35 -3.64
N LYS A 281 23.51 8.36 -2.35
CA LYS A 281 23.74 9.50 -1.45
C LYS A 281 25.23 9.85 -1.28
N ASN A 282 26.07 8.82 -1.17
CA ASN A 282 27.52 9.01 -0.96
C ASN A 282 28.32 9.22 -2.25
N GLY A 283 27.68 9.17 -3.44
CA GLY A 283 28.31 9.39 -4.73
C GLY A 283 29.03 8.17 -5.29
N THR A 284 28.73 6.96 -4.84
CA THR A 284 29.25 5.72 -5.46
C THR A 284 28.44 5.34 -6.69
N ALA A 285 27.12 5.60 -6.71
CA ALA A 285 26.24 5.26 -7.83
C ALA A 285 25.55 6.50 -8.40
N GLY A 286 25.21 6.48 -9.70
CA GLY A 286 24.61 7.60 -10.41
C GLY A 286 23.09 7.48 -10.62
N VAL A 287 22.53 6.26 -10.67
CA VAL A 287 21.11 6.00 -10.93
C VAL A 287 20.55 5.06 -9.88
N TYR A 288 19.34 5.38 -9.41
CA TYR A 288 18.47 4.55 -8.60
C TYR A 288 17.13 4.39 -9.31
N ILE A 289 16.63 3.17 -9.44
CA ILE A 289 15.33 2.87 -10.04
C ILE A 289 14.40 2.37 -8.93
N GLY A 290 13.25 3.05 -8.76
CA GLY A 290 12.32 2.76 -7.69
C GLY A 290 11.29 3.86 -7.49
N THR A 291 10.88 4.09 -6.24
CA THR A 291 9.93 5.14 -5.87
C THR A 291 10.59 6.52 -6.03
N MET A 292 10.11 7.33 -6.99
CA MET A 292 10.69 8.66 -7.26
C MET A 292 10.62 9.61 -6.07
N GLY A 293 9.60 9.49 -5.19
CA GLY A 293 9.49 10.31 -3.97
C GLY A 293 10.57 10.07 -2.93
N ASP A 294 11.36 8.98 -3.05
CA ASP A 294 12.53 8.75 -2.21
C ASP A 294 13.64 9.83 -2.47
N VAL A 295 13.50 10.65 -3.52
CA VAL A 295 14.49 11.68 -3.89
C VAL A 295 14.75 12.71 -2.81
N GLU A 296 13.71 13.17 -2.09
CA GLU A 296 13.83 14.22 -1.07
C GLU A 296 14.59 13.76 0.18
N PRO A 297 14.25 12.63 0.84
CA PRO A 297 15.06 12.13 1.95
C PRO A 297 16.50 11.78 1.52
N MET A 298 16.69 11.24 0.31
CA MET A 298 18.03 10.98 -0.20
C MET A 298 18.84 12.26 -0.43
N TYR A 299 18.21 13.31 -0.97
CA TYR A 299 18.84 14.62 -1.15
C TYR A 299 19.22 15.25 0.19
N SER A 300 18.32 15.20 1.17
CA SER A 300 18.56 15.78 2.51
C SER A 300 19.79 15.16 3.19
N ASP A 301 20.02 13.86 2.99
CA ASP A 301 21.21 13.18 3.51
C ASP A 301 22.45 13.49 2.66
N ALA A 302 22.31 13.44 1.34
CA ALA A 302 23.42 13.62 0.38
C ALA A 302 24.04 15.02 0.43
N VAL A 303 23.22 16.08 0.58
CA VAL A 303 23.69 17.48 0.66
C VAL A 303 24.56 17.73 1.90
N ALA A 304 24.37 16.95 2.95
CA ALA A 304 25.23 17.01 4.13
C ALA A 304 26.64 16.42 3.87
N ILE A 305 26.77 15.52 2.89
CA ILE A 305 28.03 14.91 2.45
C ILE A 305 28.70 15.77 1.38
N ASN A 306 27.93 16.12 0.34
CA ASN A 306 28.35 16.97 -0.79
C ASN A 306 27.34 18.09 -1.01
N PRO A 307 27.66 19.36 -0.63
CA PRO A 307 26.75 20.49 -0.81
C PRO A 307 26.40 20.84 -2.25
N ASP A 308 27.16 20.36 -3.23
CA ASP A 308 26.95 20.62 -4.65
C ASP A 308 26.18 19.49 -5.36
N VAL A 309 25.70 18.48 -4.61
CA VAL A 309 24.91 17.37 -5.16
C VAL A 309 23.57 17.86 -5.71
N GLU A 310 23.23 17.41 -6.89
CA GLU A 310 21.90 17.63 -7.48
C GLU A 310 21.32 16.29 -7.95
N PHE A 311 20.06 16.02 -7.57
CA PHE A 311 19.28 14.92 -8.12
C PHE A 311 18.15 15.45 -9.00
N ASP A 312 17.71 14.62 -9.95
CA ASP A 312 16.45 14.80 -10.64
C ASP A 312 15.72 13.46 -10.77
N VAL A 313 14.46 13.50 -11.13
CA VAL A 313 13.60 12.32 -11.33
C VAL A 313 13.08 12.26 -12.75
N HIS A 314 12.85 11.04 -13.25
CA HIS A 314 12.27 10.82 -14.57
C HIS A 314 11.55 9.47 -14.62
N ASN A 315 10.49 9.34 -15.46
CA ASN A 315 9.71 8.11 -15.60
C ASN A 315 9.66 7.57 -17.03
N HIS A 316 9.64 8.43 -18.06
CA HIS A 316 9.45 8.03 -19.46
C HIS A 316 10.68 7.35 -20.05
N ILE A 317 10.74 6.02 -19.92
CA ILE A 317 11.74 5.16 -20.58
C ILE A 317 11.01 4.29 -21.60
N GLU A 318 11.09 4.68 -22.88
CA GLU A 318 10.49 3.94 -23.97
C GLU A 318 11.22 2.62 -24.23
N GLY A 319 10.46 1.58 -24.48
CA GLY A 319 10.96 0.30 -24.97
C GLY A 319 11.41 0.36 -26.44
N SER A 320 11.88 -0.76 -26.98
CA SER A 320 12.34 -0.88 -28.37
C SER A 320 11.22 -0.64 -29.40
N ASP A 321 9.96 -0.74 -28.99
CA ASP A 321 8.77 -0.45 -29.79
C ASP A 321 8.34 1.04 -29.74
N GLY A 322 9.02 1.87 -28.98
CA GLY A 322 8.74 3.29 -28.82
C GLY A 322 7.58 3.59 -27.86
N GLU A 323 7.16 2.61 -27.05
CA GLU A 323 6.11 2.79 -26.07
C GLU A 323 6.68 2.84 -24.66
N TYR A 324 6.20 3.81 -23.86
CA TYR A 324 6.46 3.84 -22.43
C TYR A 324 5.42 3.01 -21.67
N ARG A 325 5.89 2.23 -20.71
CA ARG A 325 5.06 1.39 -19.83
C ARG A 325 5.61 1.40 -18.42
N THR A 326 4.73 1.37 -17.45
CA THR A 326 5.12 1.22 -16.05
C THR A 326 4.24 0.17 -15.36
N ARG A 327 4.82 -0.59 -14.44
CA ARG A 327 4.07 -1.63 -13.73
C ARG A 327 3.16 -1.01 -12.66
N SER A 328 1.90 -1.46 -12.62
CA SER A 328 1.01 -1.10 -11.54
C SER A 328 1.28 -1.92 -10.28
N ILE A 329 1.03 -1.29 -9.13
CA ILE A 329 0.83 -1.98 -7.85
C ILE A 329 -0.68 -2.04 -7.54
N PRO A 330 -1.12 -2.77 -6.50
CA PRO A 330 -2.55 -2.88 -6.18
C PRO A 330 -3.27 -1.56 -5.90
N GLY A 331 -2.56 -0.44 -5.65
CA GLY A 331 -3.15 0.90 -5.44
C GLY A 331 -3.54 1.18 -3.99
N TYR A 332 -3.19 0.30 -3.06
CA TYR A 332 -3.43 0.52 -1.63
C TYR A 332 -2.17 0.24 -0.79
N GLY A 333 -2.16 0.83 0.41
CA GLY A 333 -1.08 0.64 1.38
C GLY A 333 -1.49 -0.22 2.57
N SER A 334 -2.76 -0.15 2.92
CA SER A 334 -3.41 -0.89 4.00
C SER A 334 -4.92 -0.93 3.76
N MET A 335 -5.60 -1.77 4.49
CA MET A 335 -7.04 -1.97 4.42
C MET A 335 -7.63 -2.03 5.83
N LEU A 336 -8.91 -1.66 5.95
CA LEU A 336 -9.68 -1.79 7.20
C LEU A 336 -10.77 -2.83 7.00
N ILE A 337 -10.97 -3.68 8.01
CA ILE A 337 -11.95 -4.78 7.97
C ILE A 337 -12.82 -4.77 9.25
N PHE A 338 -14.03 -5.32 9.15
CA PHE A 338 -15.12 -5.19 10.13
C PHE A 338 -15.60 -6.56 10.59
N PRO A 339 -15.15 -7.07 11.78
CA PRO A 339 -15.54 -8.38 12.29
C PRO A 339 -16.99 -8.39 12.76
N LYS A 340 -17.77 -9.41 12.39
CA LYS A 340 -19.15 -9.59 12.91
C LYS A 340 -19.21 -9.99 14.38
N GLN A 341 -18.09 -10.37 14.95
CA GLN A 341 -18.00 -10.71 16.37
C GLN A 341 -18.12 -9.48 17.27
N SER A 342 -17.56 -8.35 16.85
CA SER A 342 -17.58 -7.07 17.56
C SER A 342 -18.68 -6.15 17.00
N VAL A 343 -18.82 -6.06 15.69
CA VAL A 343 -19.91 -5.35 15.01
C VAL A 343 -21.07 -6.31 14.80
N GLU A 344 -22.00 -6.36 15.77
CA GLU A 344 -23.05 -7.41 15.80
C GLU A 344 -24.23 -7.11 14.88
N THR A 345 -24.47 -5.82 14.55
CA THR A 345 -25.64 -5.37 13.80
C THR A 345 -25.28 -4.53 12.59
N GLU A 346 -26.21 -4.52 11.61
CA GLU A 346 -26.07 -3.64 10.43
C GLU A 346 -26.10 -2.15 10.80
N GLU A 347 -26.82 -1.78 11.87
CA GLU A 347 -26.91 -0.41 12.36
C GLU A 347 -25.55 0.06 12.91
N GLU A 348 -24.87 -0.76 13.68
CA GLU A 348 -23.50 -0.52 14.16
C GLU A 348 -22.53 -0.38 12.98
N LEU A 349 -22.56 -1.30 12.01
CA LEU A 349 -21.75 -1.20 10.80
C LEU A 349 -21.97 0.12 10.08
N LYS A 350 -23.24 0.52 9.88
CA LYS A 350 -23.56 1.79 9.20
C LYS A 350 -23.09 3.00 9.98
N GLY A 351 -23.11 2.96 11.29
CA GLY A 351 -22.53 4.01 12.13
C GLY A 351 -21.02 4.14 11.93
N ILE A 352 -20.32 3.00 11.90
CA ILE A 352 -18.87 2.96 11.62
C ILE A 352 -18.56 3.45 10.19
N LEU A 353 -19.33 3.01 9.20
CA LEU A 353 -19.14 3.46 7.81
C LEU A 353 -19.43 4.96 7.66
N ALA A 354 -20.35 5.53 8.43
CA ALA A 354 -20.62 6.98 8.44
C ALA A 354 -19.41 7.78 8.97
N PHE A 355 -18.70 7.27 9.98
CA PHE A 355 -17.44 7.85 10.44
C PHE A 355 -16.40 7.88 9.30
N PHE A 356 -16.21 6.77 8.60
CA PHE A 356 -15.27 6.72 7.48
C PHE A 356 -15.75 7.53 6.26
N ASP A 357 -17.06 7.66 6.03
CA ASP A 357 -17.61 8.54 5.00
C ASP A 357 -17.25 10.01 5.26
N PHE A 358 -17.24 10.44 6.53
CA PHE A 358 -16.75 11.77 6.90
C PHE A 358 -15.25 11.90 6.60
N LEU A 359 -14.42 10.90 6.92
CA LEU A 359 -12.99 10.93 6.61
C LEU A 359 -12.70 11.00 5.10
N MET A 360 -13.65 10.56 4.25
CA MET A 360 -13.59 10.70 2.80
C MET A 360 -14.09 12.07 2.29
N THR A 361 -14.45 13.02 3.16
CA THR A 361 -14.70 14.40 2.74
C THR A 361 -13.40 15.21 2.71
N PRO A 362 -13.31 16.30 1.91
CA PRO A 362 -12.15 17.19 1.96
C PRO A 362 -11.84 17.73 3.36
N GLU A 363 -12.87 17.98 4.19
CA GLU A 363 -12.69 18.40 5.58
C GLU A 363 -12.06 17.28 6.42
N GLY A 364 -12.65 16.08 6.39
CA GLY A 364 -12.20 14.94 7.21
C GLY A 364 -10.82 14.45 6.81
N SER A 365 -10.56 14.33 5.51
CA SER A 365 -9.28 13.85 5.00
C SER A 365 -8.13 14.83 5.25
N ASN A 366 -8.36 16.14 5.09
CA ASN A 366 -7.35 17.14 5.42
C ASN A 366 -7.11 17.25 6.93
N LEU A 367 -8.17 17.21 7.74
CA LEU A 367 -8.03 17.18 9.20
C LEU A 367 -7.21 15.96 9.65
N LEU A 368 -7.51 14.80 9.11
CA LEU A 368 -6.82 13.54 9.45
C LEU A 368 -5.34 13.56 9.05
N TYR A 369 -5.02 14.05 7.86
CA TYR A 369 -3.68 13.93 7.28
C TYR A 369 -2.79 15.16 7.56
N TRP A 370 -3.36 16.37 7.51
CA TRP A 370 -2.63 17.63 7.67
C TRP A 370 -2.90 18.31 9.02
N GLY A 371 -3.98 17.92 9.72
CA GLY A 371 -4.40 18.54 10.97
C GLY A 371 -5.22 19.79 10.75
N VAL A 372 -5.08 20.77 11.65
CA VAL A 372 -5.83 22.04 11.66
C VAL A 372 -5.12 23.06 10.79
N GLU A 373 -5.83 23.59 9.76
CA GLU A 373 -5.32 24.66 8.90
C GLU A 373 -5.00 25.91 9.72
N GLY A 374 -3.88 26.55 9.43
CA GLY A 374 -3.35 27.71 10.14
C GLY A 374 -2.57 27.35 11.42
N GLU A 375 -2.72 26.15 11.94
CA GLU A 375 -1.98 25.62 13.09
C GLU A 375 -0.91 24.62 12.68
N HIS A 376 -1.27 23.47 12.10
CA HIS A 376 -0.35 22.43 11.68
C HIS A 376 0.16 22.63 10.26
N TYR A 377 -0.69 23.13 9.38
CA TYR A 377 -0.36 23.42 7.99
C TYR A 377 -1.00 24.70 7.49
N GLU A 378 -0.52 25.16 6.35
CA GLU A 378 -1.12 26.23 5.56
C GLU A 378 -1.25 25.80 4.10
N VAL A 379 -2.18 26.42 3.37
CA VAL A 379 -2.35 26.15 1.93
C VAL A 379 -1.53 27.16 1.13
N VAL A 380 -0.56 26.64 0.36
CA VAL A 380 0.32 27.43 -0.52
C VAL A 380 0.09 26.94 -1.95
N ASP A 381 -0.38 27.83 -2.83
CA ASP A 381 -0.64 27.53 -4.26
C ASP A 381 -1.53 26.29 -4.51
N GLY A 382 -2.42 25.96 -3.54
CA GLY A 382 -3.31 24.80 -3.62
C GLY A 382 -2.75 23.51 -3.01
N PHE A 383 -1.56 23.55 -2.43
CA PHE A 383 -0.89 22.45 -1.74
C PHE A 383 -0.83 22.67 -0.24
N ALA A 384 -0.83 21.60 0.55
CA ALA A 384 -0.66 21.70 2.00
C ALA A 384 0.82 21.73 2.36
N LYS A 385 1.24 22.76 3.06
CA LYS A 385 2.60 22.92 3.60
C LYS A 385 2.55 22.82 5.13
N VAL A 386 3.24 21.83 5.69
CA VAL A 386 3.44 21.75 7.15
C VAL A 386 4.20 22.97 7.61
N LYS A 387 3.74 23.61 8.68
CA LYS A 387 4.38 24.81 9.22
C LYS A 387 5.64 24.44 9.97
N GLU A 388 6.77 25.05 9.57
CA GLU A 388 8.09 24.81 10.16
C GLU A 388 8.13 25.09 11.68
N ASP A 389 7.38 26.08 12.14
CA ASP A 389 7.28 26.46 13.55
C ASP A 389 6.39 25.52 14.37
N ASN A 390 5.70 24.56 13.73
CA ASN A 390 4.80 23.60 14.37
C ASN A 390 5.00 22.15 13.87
N GLU A 391 6.12 21.86 13.25
CA GLU A 391 6.44 20.51 12.71
C GLU A 391 6.46 19.43 13.80
N GLU A 392 6.93 19.77 15.01
CA GLU A 392 6.95 18.85 16.14
C GLU A 392 5.52 18.46 16.55
N ALA A 393 4.59 19.41 16.63
CA ALA A 393 3.18 19.14 16.92
C ALA A 393 2.54 18.31 15.80
N TYR A 394 2.79 18.65 14.53
CA TYR A 394 2.31 17.84 13.41
C TYR A 394 2.77 16.38 13.52
N ASN A 395 4.05 16.16 13.84
CA ASN A 395 4.61 14.80 13.94
C ASN A 395 4.05 14.00 15.13
N LEU A 396 3.68 14.68 16.24
CA LEU A 396 3.16 14.03 17.44
C LEU A 396 1.63 13.92 17.46
N GLU A 397 0.92 14.94 16.99
CA GLU A 397 -0.53 15.03 17.12
C GLU A 397 -1.27 14.48 15.88
N ILE A 398 -0.70 14.59 14.68
CA ILE A 398 -1.39 14.32 13.42
C ILE A 398 -0.83 13.07 12.73
N ARG A 399 0.48 13.01 12.51
CA ARG A 399 1.11 11.94 11.74
C ARG A 399 0.80 10.51 12.22
N PRO A 400 0.63 10.23 13.53
CA PRO A 400 0.25 8.90 14.00
C PRO A 400 -1.07 8.36 13.41
N TYR A 401 -2.00 9.26 13.03
CA TYR A 401 -3.32 8.90 12.52
C TYR A 401 -3.38 8.60 11.02
N THR A 402 -2.31 8.77 10.27
CA THR A 402 -2.29 8.47 8.83
C THR A 402 -2.75 7.04 8.46
N PRO A 403 -2.64 5.99 9.32
CA PRO A 403 -3.23 4.68 9.06
C PRO A 403 -4.77 4.66 8.96
N PHE A 404 -5.46 5.71 9.42
CA PHE A 404 -6.92 5.87 9.29
C PHE A 404 -7.35 6.39 7.91
N GLU A 405 -6.40 6.80 7.08
CA GLU A 405 -6.71 7.35 5.76
C GLU A 405 -7.50 6.34 4.93
N ILE A 406 -8.54 6.84 4.24
CA ILE A 406 -9.37 6.08 3.31
C ILE A 406 -9.36 6.78 1.96
N GLY A 407 -9.24 5.98 0.90
CA GLY A 407 -9.14 6.48 -0.48
C GLY A 407 -7.82 7.19 -0.75
N GLU A 408 -7.81 7.99 -1.78
CA GLU A 408 -6.69 8.79 -2.28
C GLU A 408 -7.12 10.25 -2.50
N PRO A 409 -6.19 11.21 -2.68
CA PRO A 409 -6.50 12.62 -2.85
C PRO A 409 -7.57 12.90 -3.92
N GLU A 410 -7.56 12.16 -5.02
CA GLU A 410 -8.50 12.30 -6.14
C GLU A 410 -9.94 11.94 -5.74
N THR A 411 -10.12 11.04 -4.77
CA THR A 411 -11.45 10.59 -4.32
C THR A 411 -11.92 11.28 -3.05
N ASN A 412 -11.02 11.62 -2.13
CA ASN A 412 -11.36 12.24 -0.84
C ASN A 412 -11.15 13.76 -0.78
N GLY A 413 -10.47 14.35 -1.78
CA GLY A 413 -10.23 15.80 -1.87
C GLY A 413 -9.19 16.32 -0.88
N ARG A 414 -8.32 15.45 -0.37
CA ARG A 414 -7.17 15.83 0.44
C ARG A 414 -6.17 16.62 -0.40
N TYR A 415 -5.61 17.68 0.18
CA TYR A 415 -4.50 18.38 -0.45
C TYR A 415 -3.30 17.47 -0.64
N THR A 416 -2.62 17.60 -1.76
CA THR A 416 -1.27 17.06 -1.95
C THR A 416 -0.25 17.93 -1.22
N GLY A 417 0.93 17.36 -0.91
CA GLY A 417 1.97 18.09 -0.18
C GLY A 417 2.63 19.18 -1.02
N TYR A 418 2.95 20.30 -0.36
CA TYR A 418 3.85 21.29 -0.91
C TYR A 418 5.31 20.90 -0.62
N TYR A 419 6.15 20.93 -1.64
CA TYR A 419 7.56 20.61 -1.52
C TYR A 419 8.41 21.77 -2.01
N ASP A 420 9.35 22.22 -1.17
CA ASP A 420 10.34 23.22 -1.57
C ASP A 420 11.42 22.65 -2.50
N TYR A 421 11.60 21.33 -2.52
CA TYR A 421 12.53 20.61 -3.39
C TYR A 421 11.85 20.22 -4.71
N GLU A 422 12.19 20.91 -5.80
CA GLU A 422 11.56 20.75 -7.11
C GLU A 422 11.49 19.28 -7.60
N PRO A 423 12.56 18.45 -7.51
CA PRO A 423 12.46 17.05 -7.94
C PRO A 423 11.43 16.23 -7.16
N ARG A 424 11.13 16.59 -5.89
CA ARG A 424 10.08 15.92 -5.12
C ARG A 424 8.68 16.31 -5.62
N ALA A 425 8.46 17.59 -5.91
CA ALA A 425 7.20 18.04 -6.51
C ALA A 425 7.00 17.40 -7.90
N LYS A 426 8.04 17.38 -8.72
CA LYS A 426 8.04 16.71 -10.03
C LYS A 426 7.71 15.22 -9.91
N ALA A 427 8.16 14.52 -8.86
CA ALA A 427 7.84 13.12 -8.65
C ALA A 427 6.33 12.87 -8.50
N ASP A 428 5.59 13.76 -7.84
CA ASP A 428 4.12 13.64 -7.72
C ASP A 428 3.43 13.85 -9.07
N GLU A 429 3.89 14.82 -9.88
CA GLU A 429 3.39 15.01 -11.26
C GLU A 429 3.63 13.76 -12.11
N LEU A 430 4.79 13.14 -11.98
CA LEU A 430 5.14 11.92 -12.72
C LEU A 430 4.37 10.67 -12.22
N TYR A 431 3.89 10.66 -10.97
CA TYR A 431 2.97 9.60 -10.52
C TYR A 431 1.63 9.69 -11.23
N GLU A 432 1.10 10.91 -11.45
CA GLU A 432 -0.12 11.10 -12.24
C GLU A 432 0.08 10.69 -13.70
N ASP A 433 1.20 11.10 -14.30
CA ASP A 433 1.57 10.70 -15.65
C ASP A 433 1.68 9.17 -15.80
N ASN A 434 2.22 8.48 -14.82
CA ASN A 434 2.29 7.01 -14.81
C ASN A 434 0.92 6.34 -14.97
N ASN A 435 -0.19 6.97 -14.52
CA ASN A 435 -1.53 6.40 -14.63
C ASN A 435 -1.99 6.18 -16.08
N GLU A 436 -1.43 6.91 -17.05
CA GLU A 436 -1.70 6.75 -18.48
C GLU A 436 -0.98 5.53 -19.10
N HIS A 437 -0.01 4.94 -18.39
CA HIS A 437 0.96 3.97 -18.92
C HIS A 437 1.03 2.65 -18.14
N LEU A 438 0.00 2.36 -17.33
CA LEU A 438 0.01 1.23 -16.43
C LEU A 438 -0.09 -0.13 -17.14
N VAL A 439 0.78 -1.05 -16.77
CA VAL A 439 0.65 -2.47 -17.05
C VAL A 439 0.12 -3.16 -15.80
N HIS A 440 -1.15 -3.56 -15.83
CA HIS A 440 -1.80 -4.22 -14.70
C HIS A 440 -1.42 -5.71 -14.62
N ASP A 441 -1.40 -6.23 -13.39
CA ASP A 441 -1.34 -7.68 -13.14
C ASP A 441 -2.76 -8.26 -13.31
N PRO A 442 -3.05 -9.05 -14.35
CA PRO A 442 -4.37 -9.61 -14.56
C PRO A 442 -4.78 -10.64 -13.51
N THR A 443 -3.85 -11.09 -12.67
CA THR A 443 -4.11 -12.06 -11.61
C THR A 443 -4.40 -11.41 -10.26
N ALA A 444 -4.31 -10.08 -10.14
CA ALA A 444 -4.48 -9.37 -8.86
C ALA A 444 -5.80 -9.68 -8.13
N SER A 445 -6.88 -9.95 -8.89
CA SER A 445 -8.20 -10.33 -8.34
C SER A 445 -8.52 -11.82 -8.51
N LEU A 446 -7.58 -12.64 -8.97
CA LEU A 446 -7.77 -14.07 -9.20
C LEU A 446 -7.15 -14.87 -8.06
N GLU A 447 -7.64 -16.08 -7.88
CA GLU A 447 -7.12 -17.02 -6.89
C GLU A 447 -6.56 -18.27 -7.54
N SER A 448 -5.48 -18.76 -6.96
CA SER A 448 -4.92 -20.07 -7.24
C SER A 448 -4.58 -20.75 -5.93
N PRO A 449 -5.30 -21.82 -5.53
CA PRO A 449 -4.97 -22.60 -4.35
C PRO A 449 -3.54 -23.15 -4.40
N THR A 450 -3.08 -23.53 -5.59
CA THR A 450 -1.71 -24.02 -5.80
C THR A 450 -0.68 -22.89 -5.57
N TRP A 451 -0.97 -21.66 -6.00
CA TRP A 451 -0.11 -20.52 -5.73
C TRP A 451 -0.04 -20.20 -4.24
N ALA A 452 -1.18 -20.21 -3.55
CA ALA A 452 -1.24 -19.98 -2.11
C ALA A 452 -0.39 -21.00 -1.32
N GLU A 453 -0.31 -22.24 -1.78
CA GLU A 453 0.48 -23.30 -1.13
C GLU A 453 1.98 -23.28 -1.51
N LYS A 454 2.31 -22.94 -2.78
CA LYS A 454 3.63 -23.23 -3.36
C LYS A 454 4.38 -22.00 -3.87
N SER A 455 3.83 -20.80 -3.73
CA SER A 455 4.42 -19.56 -4.29
C SER A 455 5.87 -19.35 -3.88
N GLU A 456 6.24 -19.60 -2.62
CA GLU A 456 7.62 -19.47 -2.15
C GLU A 456 8.59 -20.37 -2.95
N THR A 457 8.24 -21.65 -3.12
CA THR A 457 9.07 -22.58 -3.89
C THR A 457 9.11 -22.23 -5.38
N LEU A 458 7.97 -21.84 -5.94
CA LEU A 458 7.85 -21.49 -7.36
C LEU A 458 8.63 -20.20 -7.66
N ASN A 459 8.53 -19.18 -6.82
CA ASN A 459 9.31 -17.96 -6.94
C ASN A 459 10.81 -18.25 -6.87
N GLN A 460 11.26 -19.00 -5.86
CA GLN A 460 12.66 -19.33 -5.68
C GLN A 460 13.28 -20.00 -6.92
N ILE A 461 12.55 -20.90 -7.60
CA ILE A 461 13.05 -21.58 -8.82
C ILE A 461 13.38 -20.54 -9.91
N MET A 462 12.51 -19.54 -10.12
CA MET A 462 12.69 -18.59 -11.20
C MET A 462 13.60 -17.41 -10.83
N GLU A 463 13.59 -16.97 -9.59
CA GLU A 463 14.53 -15.98 -9.06
C GLU A 463 15.97 -16.48 -9.16
N ASP A 464 16.22 -17.71 -8.70
CA ASP A 464 17.54 -18.34 -8.82
C ASP A 464 17.99 -18.46 -10.28
N ALA A 465 17.09 -18.90 -11.18
CA ALA A 465 17.41 -19.06 -12.59
C ALA A 465 17.70 -17.71 -13.28
N THR A 466 16.89 -16.70 -13.01
CA THR A 466 17.06 -15.35 -13.56
C THR A 466 18.39 -14.76 -13.10
N TYR A 467 18.69 -14.88 -11.80
CA TYR A 467 19.94 -14.36 -11.27
C TYR A 467 21.18 -15.12 -11.78
N GLN A 468 21.13 -16.47 -11.88
CA GLN A 468 22.21 -17.24 -12.47
C GLN A 468 22.44 -16.88 -13.94
N TYR A 469 21.38 -16.50 -14.67
CA TYR A 469 21.51 -15.98 -16.03
C TYR A 469 22.26 -14.64 -16.05
N PHE A 470 21.93 -13.70 -15.16
CA PHE A 470 22.65 -12.41 -15.06
C PHE A 470 24.16 -12.61 -14.79
N LEU A 471 24.49 -13.58 -13.95
CA LEU A 471 25.88 -13.92 -13.65
C LEU A 471 26.58 -14.75 -14.74
N GLY A 472 25.90 -15.10 -15.85
CA GLY A 472 26.44 -15.96 -16.90
C GLY A 472 26.69 -17.39 -16.47
N GLN A 473 26.08 -17.84 -15.37
CA GLN A 473 26.15 -19.21 -14.86
C GLN A 473 25.11 -20.13 -15.50
N LEU A 474 24.07 -19.55 -16.05
CA LEU A 474 23.01 -20.21 -16.79
C LEU A 474 22.89 -19.59 -18.18
N ASP A 475 22.69 -20.42 -19.20
CA ASP A 475 22.37 -19.96 -20.55
C ASP A 475 20.86 -20.08 -20.83
N GLU A 476 20.44 -19.71 -22.04
CA GLU A 476 19.04 -19.76 -22.46
C GLU A 476 18.44 -21.17 -22.31
N ALA A 477 19.17 -22.22 -22.66
CA ALA A 477 18.69 -23.60 -22.51
C ALA A 477 18.50 -23.99 -21.04
N GLY A 478 19.41 -23.58 -20.18
CA GLY A 478 19.29 -23.80 -18.74
C GLY A 478 18.12 -23.02 -18.12
N PHE A 479 17.80 -21.86 -18.66
CA PHE A 479 16.64 -21.09 -18.21
C PHE A 479 15.32 -21.74 -18.66
N GLU A 480 15.25 -22.31 -19.88
CA GLU A 480 14.11 -23.12 -20.33
C GLU A 480 13.93 -24.36 -19.46
N ASP A 481 15.03 -25.04 -19.08
CA ASP A 481 14.97 -26.15 -18.13
C ASP A 481 14.45 -25.71 -16.74
N ALA A 482 14.70 -24.49 -16.32
CA ALA A 482 14.15 -23.93 -15.09
C ALA A 482 12.64 -23.70 -15.20
N ILE A 483 12.14 -23.20 -16.33
CA ILE A 483 10.70 -23.09 -16.60
C ILE A 483 10.01 -24.45 -16.55
N GLU A 484 10.59 -25.49 -17.16
CA GLU A 484 10.00 -26.83 -17.09
C GLU A 484 9.99 -27.36 -15.64
N ARG A 485 11.05 -27.17 -14.87
CA ARG A 485 11.06 -27.49 -13.42
C ARG A 485 9.99 -26.73 -12.64
N TRP A 486 9.79 -25.45 -12.96
CA TRP A 486 8.76 -24.62 -12.37
C TRP A 486 7.35 -25.19 -12.66
N LYS A 487 7.08 -25.57 -13.91
CA LYS A 487 5.81 -26.21 -14.30
C LYS A 487 5.59 -27.53 -13.54
N GLU A 488 6.62 -28.39 -13.46
CA GLU A 488 6.55 -29.67 -12.76
C GLU A 488 6.35 -29.52 -11.24
N ALA A 489 6.89 -28.46 -10.63
CA ALA A 489 6.73 -28.17 -9.21
C ALA A 489 5.30 -27.72 -8.82
N GLY A 490 4.47 -27.37 -9.78
CA GLY A 490 3.09 -26.94 -9.60
C GLY A 490 2.69 -25.75 -10.47
N GLY A 491 3.64 -25.11 -11.14
CA GLY A 491 3.40 -23.93 -11.94
C GLY A 491 2.42 -24.16 -13.09
N GLN A 492 2.40 -25.35 -13.70
CA GLN A 492 1.39 -25.66 -14.72
C GLN A 492 -0.04 -25.59 -14.14
N GLN A 493 -0.24 -26.09 -12.93
CA GLN A 493 -1.55 -26.02 -12.27
C GLN A 493 -1.93 -24.58 -11.94
N VAL A 494 -0.97 -23.72 -11.53
CA VAL A 494 -1.21 -22.29 -11.33
C VAL A 494 -1.66 -21.61 -12.61
N ILE A 495 -1.01 -21.91 -13.75
CA ILE A 495 -1.43 -21.42 -15.08
C ILE A 495 -2.89 -21.81 -15.37
N ASP A 496 -3.24 -23.07 -15.12
CA ASP A 496 -4.58 -23.58 -15.40
C ASP A 496 -5.63 -22.90 -14.50
N GLU A 497 -5.35 -22.77 -13.20
CA GLU A 497 -6.22 -22.13 -12.21
C GLU A 497 -6.45 -20.63 -12.53
N TYR A 498 -5.40 -19.87 -12.78
CA TYR A 498 -5.54 -18.45 -13.15
C TYR A 498 -6.20 -18.27 -14.51
N THR A 499 -5.92 -19.13 -15.49
CA THR A 499 -6.57 -19.09 -16.81
C THR A 499 -8.07 -19.37 -16.72
N GLU A 500 -8.49 -20.30 -15.86
CA GLU A 500 -9.91 -20.59 -15.62
C GLU A 500 -10.61 -19.40 -14.97
N GLY A 501 -10.06 -18.87 -13.87
CA GLY A 501 -10.60 -17.69 -13.20
C GLY A 501 -10.68 -16.45 -14.10
N TYR A 502 -9.67 -16.22 -14.94
CA TYR A 502 -9.66 -15.12 -15.91
C TYR A 502 -10.79 -15.25 -16.95
N LYS A 503 -11.02 -16.46 -17.46
CA LYS A 503 -12.11 -16.73 -18.40
C LYS A 503 -13.49 -16.54 -17.78
N GLU A 504 -13.65 -16.95 -16.52
CA GLU A 504 -14.90 -16.76 -15.78
C GLU A 504 -15.23 -15.28 -15.60
N GLN A 505 -14.23 -14.47 -15.19
CA GLN A 505 -14.40 -13.02 -15.03
C GLN A 505 -14.75 -12.29 -16.34
N ASN A 506 -14.19 -12.72 -17.47
CA ASN A 506 -14.39 -12.04 -18.76
C ASN A 506 -15.61 -12.56 -19.58
N ASN A 507 -16.23 -13.67 -19.20
CA ASN A 507 -17.38 -14.26 -19.84
C ASN A 507 -18.70 -14.06 -19.05
N GLY A 508 -18.68 -13.41 -17.89
CA GLY A 508 -19.83 -13.04 -17.07
C GLY A 508 -20.23 -11.60 -17.27
#